data_2d27f58ccc62d9953ae8b3bdcf98e1de
#
_entry.id   2d27f58ccc62d9953ae8b3bdcf98e1de
#
_cell.length_a   1.000
_cell.length_b   1.000
_cell.length_c   1.000
_cell.angle_alpha   90.00
_cell.angle_beta   90.00
_cell.angle_gamma   90.00
#
_symmetry.space_group_name_H-M   'P 1'
#
loop_
_entity.id
_entity.type
_entity.pdbx_description
1 polymer ?
#
loop_
_entity_poly.entity_id
_entity_poly.type
_entity_poly.pdbx_seq_one_letter_code
_entity_poly.pdbx_strand_id
1 'polypeptide(L)'
;MGLSPLCDSSCKSKNEKNLNNNNNPADQNYNNTGNQINPLSSQYLQNNNSQISNKNENNIINQSVVSRGENQNTSGIKNSIQMSNNMNTPGLNNSSINPLDNTPSPRQSNIQNSGMRPQQMENSVELKVSSRINLNTSVIKSNPKFICTKTIEGHKDNISCIIELSSGCIASGSYDKTVEIWDLNSQTAMKSIPASGRVFCLLEFVPGILLIGTDTNNIEICNINESNSCEEKKFEGHKLWVNCLTKCDDNYFASGSNDSDIRIWNFYEKQPYNVLSEHEDNVFTLTTLKDGKLCSGSADLTIKIWDWEKGECISTLKGHTRWIKCVYQLLNGNIVSGGDDKTIKIWDQEKCLATLNGHAKSIRKICQISDNLIATGSFDNKIKIWDLNTKQCVQTLEGHSSHIICLLLHSSGYVISASDDMIIKFWKHQ
;
A
#
# COMPACT_ATOMS: atom_id res chain seq x y z
N MET A 1 -12.00 73.55 -4.60
CA MET A 1 -13.31 73.76 -3.93
C MET A 1 -13.95 72.35 -3.94
N GLY A 2 -14.14 71.66 -2.95
CA GLY A 2 -14.45 71.81 -1.55
C GLY A 2 -14.98 70.47 -1.12
N LEU A 3 -14.32 69.90 -0.11
CA LEU A 3 -14.83 69.49 1.19
C LEU A 3 -15.65 68.15 1.24
N SER A 4 -15.03 67.23 1.93
CA SER A 4 -15.67 66.18 2.75
C SER A 4 -16.59 66.78 3.83
N PRO A 5 -17.42 66.01 4.52
CA PRO A 5 -17.01 65.46 5.82
C PRO A 5 -17.54 64.02 6.12
N LEU A 6 -16.76 63.27 6.83
CA LEU A 6 -16.82 62.69 8.19
C LEU A 6 -18.22 62.50 8.84
N CYS A 7 -18.46 61.29 9.31
CA CYS A 7 -18.96 60.86 10.63
C CYS A 7 -19.46 59.42 10.51
N ASP A 8 -18.96 58.50 11.17
CA ASP A 8 -18.77 58.09 12.57
C ASP A 8 -19.88 57.15 13.09
N SER A 9 -19.40 56.11 13.71
CA SER A 9 -19.93 55.36 14.85
C SER A 9 -20.93 54.19 14.62
N SER A 10 -20.38 53.06 14.94
CA SER A 10 -20.91 52.03 15.86
C SER A 10 -22.17 51.26 15.50
N CYS A 11 -22.02 49.95 15.37
CA CYS A 11 -22.60 48.98 16.31
C CYS A 11 -22.34 47.52 15.90
N LYS A 12 -21.67 46.84 16.78
CA LYS A 12 -21.85 45.48 17.32
C LYS A 12 -22.39 44.34 16.40
N SER A 13 -21.51 43.42 16.22
CA SER A 13 -21.67 41.96 16.42
C SER A 13 -22.95 41.26 15.95
N LYS A 14 -22.78 40.34 15.01
CA LYS A 14 -23.24 38.94 15.17
C LYS A 14 -22.46 38.05 14.21
N ASN A 15 -21.72 37.12 14.80
CA ASN A 15 -21.19 35.96 14.15
C ASN A 15 -22.34 35.11 13.57
N GLU A 16 -22.39 34.98 12.29
CA GLU A 16 -23.05 33.84 11.67
C GLU A 16 -22.05 33.14 10.75
N LYS A 17 -21.64 31.95 11.21
CA LYS A 17 -20.88 30.96 10.47
C LYS A 17 -21.77 30.43 9.37
N ASN A 18 -21.61 30.89 8.15
CA ASN A 18 -22.08 30.18 6.99
C ASN A 18 -20.96 29.25 6.49
N LEU A 19 -20.98 28.02 6.99
CA LEU A 19 -20.32 26.86 6.40
C LEU A 19 -21.17 26.45 5.18
N ASN A 20 -20.78 26.89 4.00
CA ASN A 20 -21.27 26.33 2.76
C ASN A 20 -20.70 24.90 2.63
N ASN A 21 -21.49 23.93 3.04
CA ASN A 21 -21.32 22.52 2.71
C ASN A 21 -21.65 22.31 1.23
N ASN A 22 -20.67 22.44 0.36
CA ASN A 22 -20.74 21.88 -0.99
C ASN A 22 -20.30 20.40 -0.92
N ASN A 23 -21.17 19.56 -0.39
CA ASN A 23 -21.03 18.11 -0.49
C ASN A 23 -21.50 17.64 -1.88
N ASN A 24 -20.58 17.34 -2.77
CA ASN A 24 -20.87 16.71 -4.04
C ASN A 24 -21.14 15.21 -3.77
N PRO A 25 -22.26 14.63 -4.23
CA PRO A 25 -22.64 13.24 -3.92
C PRO A 25 -21.64 12.16 -4.35
N ALA A 26 -20.72 12.49 -5.26
CA ALA A 26 -19.70 11.55 -5.73
C ALA A 26 -18.56 11.31 -4.73
N ASP A 27 -18.34 12.24 -3.79
CA ASP A 27 -17.23 12.13 -2.80
C ASP A 27 -17.65 11.39 -1.52
N GLN A 28 -18.96 11.04 -1.37
CA GLN A 28 -19.47 10.42 -0.13
C GLN A 28 -19.30 8.90 -0.05
N ASN A 29 -18.96 8.22 -1.16
CA ASN A 29 -18.81 6.74 -1.12
C ASN A 29 -17.54 6.22 -0.44
N TYR A 30 -16.67 7.10 0.03
CA TYR A 30 -15.43 6.73 0.73
C TYR A 30 -15.39 7.15 2.20
N ASN A 31 -16.44 7.81 2.70
CA ASN A 31 -16.51 8.19 4.10
C ASN A 31 -17.21 7.11 4.91
N ASN A 32 -16.43 6.42 5.71
CA ASN A 32 -16.72 5.78 6.99
C ASN A 32 -18.20 5.50 7.26
N THR A 33 -18.72 4.37 6.78
CA THR A 33 -19.94 3.79 7.32
C THR A 33 -19.58 2.64 8.24
N GLY A 34 -19.22 2.98 9.47
CA GLY A 34 -19.48 2.12 10.59
C GLY A 34 -20.99 1.86 10.63
N ASN A 35 -21.39 0.60 10.40
CA ASN A 35 -22.71 0.04 10.70
C ASN A 35 -23.94 0.91 10.36
N GLN A 36 -24.34 0.91 9.09
CA GLN A 36 -25.76 0.89 8.74
C GLN A 36 -25.97 -0.11 7.60
N ILE A 37 -26.55 -1.25 7.94
CA ILE A 37 -27.02 -2.28 7.02
C ILE A 37 -28.20 -1.69 6.26
N ASN A 38 -28.05 -1.52 4.95
CA ASN A 38 -29.11 -1.05 4.05
C ASN A 38 -30.27 -2.07 4.04
N PRO A 39 -31.53 -1.70 4.26
CA PRO A 39 -32.65 -2.64 4.39
C PRO A 39 -32.91 -3.51 3.15
N LEU A 40 -32.31 -3.19 1.99
CA LEU A 40 -32.48 -3.97 0.76
C LEU A 40 -31.57 -5.20 0.68
N SER A 41 -30.52 -5.31 1.52
CA SER A 41 -29.67 -6.50 1.55
C SER A 41 -30.23 -7.62 2.45
N SER A 42 -31.18 -7.32 3.32
CA SER A 42 -31.83 -8.32 4.17
C SER A 42 -32.87 -9.18 3.44
N GLN A 43 -33.40 -8.69 2.33
CA GLN A 43 -34.33 -9.50 1.50
C GLN A 43 -33.60 -10.49 0.57
N TYR A 44 -32.34 -10.21 0.20
CA TYR A 44 -31.56 -11.12 -0.65
C TYR A 44 -30.98 -12.29 0.12
N LEU A 45 -30.76 -12.16 1.44
CA LEU A 45 -30.25 -13.23 2.30
C LEU A 45 -31.36 -14.16 2.80
N GLN A 46 -32.62 -13.71 2.85
CA GLN A 46 -33.75 -14.58 3.24
C GLN A 46 -34.25 -15.48 2.11
N ASN A 47 -34.05 -15.10 0.84
CA ASN A 47 -34.46 -15.92 -0.30
C ASN A 47 -33.46 -17.01 -0.70
N ASN A 48 -32.21 -16.93 -0.23
CA ASN A 48 -31.20 -17.98 -0.51
C ASN A 48 -31.11 -19.04 0.57
N ASN A 49 -31.61 -18.79 1.80
CA ASN A 49 -31.63 -19.81 2.85
C ASN A 49 -32.84 -20.75 2.79
N SER A 50 -33.87 -20.43 2.01
CA SER A 50 -35.02 -21.33 1.81
C SER A 50 -34.85 -22.32 0.66
N GLN A 51 -33.82 -22.20 -0.17
CA GLN A 51 -33.51 -23.16 -1.25
C GLN A 51 -32.43 -24.17 -0.90
N ILE A 52 -31.68 -23.97 0.19
CA ILE A 52 -30.61 -24.90 0.63
C ILE A 52 -31.14 -25.94 1.62
N SER A 53 -32.25 -25.70 2.30
CA SER A 53 -32.86 -26.66 3.24
C SER A 53 -33.72 -27.76 2.60
N ASN A 54 -34.02 -27.70 1.30
CA ASN A 54 -34.88 -28.71 0.63
C ASN A 54 -34.12 -29.67 -0.31
N LYS A 55 -32.79 -29.74 -0.24
CA LYS A 55 -31.99 -30.69 -1.05
C LYS A 55 -31.20 -31.76 -0.28
N ASN A 56 -31.29 -31.79 1.04
CA ASN A 56 -30.51 -32.74 1.86
C ASN A 56 -31.35 -33.82 2.61
N GLU A 57 -32.62 -34.02 2.26
CA GLU A 57 -33.42 -35.10 2.89
C GLU A 57 -33.76 -36.32 2.03
N ASN A 58 -33.16 -36.49 0.87
CA ASN A 58 -33.42 -37.66 0.04
C ASN A 58 -32.16 -38.36 -0.47
N ASN A 59 -31.29 -38.84 0.43
CA ASN A 59 -30.31 -39.89 0.08
C ASN A 59 -29.68 -40.56 1.31
N ILE A 60 -30.49 -41.14 2.16
CA ILE A 60 -30.06 -42.18 3.10
C ILE A 60 -31.16 -43.26 3.12
N ILE A 61 -31.17 -44.18 2.18
CA ILE A 61 -31.65 -45.53 2.33
C ILE A 61 -31.01 -46.37 1.22
N ASN A 62 -30.36 -47.45 1.62
CA ASN A 62 -29.77 -48.59 0.87
C ASN A 62 -28.24 -48.62 0.75
N GLN A 63 -27.65 -49.27 1.71
CA GLN A 63 -26.98 -50.59 1.50
C GLN A 63 -26.42 -51.08 2.84
N SER A 64 -27.14 -52.03 3.39
CA SER A 64 -26.66 -52.93 4.42
C SER A 64 -26.17 -54.22 3.73
N VAL A 65 -25.28 -54.89 4.44
CA VAL A 65 -25.02 -56.33 4.40
C VAL A 65 -23.74 -56.81 3.75
N VAL A 66 -23.06 -57.61 4.60
CA VAL A 66 -22.09 -58.68 4.41
C VAL A 66 -20.64 -58.31 4.76
N SER A 67 -20.01 -58.80 5.72
CA SER A 67 -19.94 -59.87 6.73
C SER A 67 -18.47 -60.16 7.05
N ARG A 68 -18.17 -60.37 8.35
CA ARG A 68 -17.24 -61.35 8.96
C ARG A 68 -15.76 -61.33 8.58
N GLY A 69 -14.90 -61.22 9.57
CA GLY A 69 -14.30 -62.23 10.40
C GLY A 69 -13.11 -61.64 11.17
N GLU A 70 -13.10 -61.81 12.45
CA GLU A 70 -12.17 -62.49 13.35
C GLU A 70 -10.65 -62.20 13.13
N ASN A 71 -9.80 -61.82 14.10
CA ASN A 71 -9.56 -62.34 15.43
C ASN A 71 -8.46 -61.52 16.11
N GLN A 72 -8.69 -61.21 17.39
CA GLN A 72 -7.93 -61.48 18.62
C GLN A 72 -6.46 -61.00 18.81
N ASN A 73 -6.34 -60.37 19.95
CA ASN A 73 -5.34 -60.55 21.05
C ASN A 73 -4.12 -59.63 20.99
N THR A 74 -3.69 -58.97 22.03
CA THR A 74 -3.70 -59.10 23.47
C THR A 74 -2.80 -57.99 24.04
N SER A 75 -3.19 -57.55 25.28
CA SER A 75 -2.37 -57.09 26.41
C SER A 75 -1.44 -55.89 26.18
N GLY A 76 -1.54 -54.79 26.89
CA GLY A 76 -1.71 -54.61 28.33
C GLY A 76 -0.41 -54.14 28.92
N ILE A 77 -0.36 -52.96 29.48
CA ILE A 77 0.23 -52.68 30.82
C ILE A 77 0.05 -51.16 31.09
N LYS A 78 -0.69 -50.91 32.17
CA LYS A 78 -0.77 -49.64 32.91
C LYS A 78 0.48 -49.47 33.75
N ASN A 79 0.93 -48.24 33.92
CA ASN A 79 1.38 -47.80 35.26
C ASN A 79 1.32 -46.26 35.38
N SER A 80 0.47 -45.85 36.26
CA SER A 80 0.37 -44.58 36.94
C SER A 80 1.40 -44.54 38.09
N ILE A 81 2.04 -43.41 38.35
CA ILE A 81 2.48 -43.03 39.72
C ILE A 81 2.33 -41.52 39.89
N GLN A 82 1.69 -41.17 40.99
CA GLN A 82 1.36 -39.84 41.53
C GLN A 82 2.50 -39.26 42.37
N MET A 83 2.45 -37.94 42.46
CA MET A 83 2.69 -37.03 43.61
C MET A 83 3.93 -37.17 44.47
N SER A 84 4.57 -36.01 44.74
CA SER A 84 4.49 -35.38 46.07
C SER A 84 5.22 -34.03 46.16
N ASN A 85 4.53 -33.11 46.81
CA ASN A 85 4.98 -31.81 47.32
C ASN A 85 6.12 -31.96 48.36
N ASN A 86 7.01 -30.94 48.49
CA ASN A 86 7.17 -30.29 49.78
C ASN A 86 7.95 -28.98 49.71
N MET A 87 7.43 -28.05 50.48
CA MET A 87 7.99 -26.75 50.90
C MET A 87 9.24 -26.90 51.77
N ASN A 88 10.09 -25.85 51.74
CA ASN A 88 10.46 -25.07 52.93
C ASN A 88 11.56 -24.03 52.64
N THR A 89 11.28 -22.79 52.94
CA THR A 89 12.24 -21.73 53.34
C THR A 89 12.50 -21.88 54.84
N PRO A 90 13.48 -21.23 55.54
CA PRO A 90 13.90 -19.85 55.45
C PRO A 90 15.37 -19.52 55.83
N GLY A 91 15.80 -18.25 55.68
CA GLY A 91 16.63 -17.60 56.71
C GLY A 91 17.90 -16.86 56.26
N LEU A 92 17.84 -15.55 56.17
CA LEU A 92 18.65 -14.46 56.78
C LEU A 92 20.19 -14.65 57.01
N ASN A 93 21.07 -13.78 56.49
CA ASN A 93 21.65 -12.60 57.15
C ASN A 93 22.86 -12.03 56.43
N ASN A 94 22.85 -10.72 56.28
CA ASN A 94 23.88 -9.67 56.42
C ASN A 94 25.36 -9.93 56.39
N SER A 95 26.14 -9.21 55.57
CA SER A 95 26.93 -8.02 56.00
C SER A 95 27.97 -7.59 54.94
N SER A 96 27.87 -6.34 54.55
CA SER A 96 28.90 -5.29 54.37
C SER A 96 30.38 -5.66 54.29
N ILE A 97 31.09 -5.08 53.31
CA ILE A 97 32.20 -4.11 53.45
C ILE A 97 32.93 -3.97 52.09
N ASN A 98 33.02 -2.77 51.53
CA ASN A 98 34.05 -2.24 50.63
C ASN A 98 35.27 -1.83 51.48
N PRO A 99 36.41 -1.37 50.94
CA PRO A 99 36.85 -1.05 49.57
C PRO A 99 38.34 -1.35 49.21
N LEU A 100 38.83 -0.82 48.10
CA LEU A 100 40.17 -0.34 47.72
C LEU A 100 41.04 -1.16 46.75
N ASP A 101 41.24 -0.49 45.59
CA ASP A 101 42.45 -0.25 44.81
C ASP A 101 43.50 -1.35 44.57
N ASN A 102 43.77 -1.57 43.27
CA ASN A 102 45.08 -1.34 42.63
C ASN A 102 45.19 -1.98 41.23
N THR A 103 45.43 -1.13 40.25
CA THR A 103 46.02 -1.50 38.96
C THR A 103 47.47 -1.99 39.12
N PRO A 104 48.04 -2.84 38.22
CA PRO A 104 48.67 -2.35 36.99
C PRO A 104 48.61 -3.30 35.78
N SER A 105 48.62 -2.72 34.56
CA SER A 105 49.12 -3.34 33.33
C SER A 105 50.67 -3.47 33.38
N PRO A 106 51.38 -4.08 32.43
CA PRO A 106 51.06 -4.70 31.15
C PRO A 106 51.83 -6.02 30.88
N ARG A 107 51.46 -6.76 29.85
CA ARG A 107 52.44 -7.41 28.93
C ARG A 107 51.78 -8.06 27.73
N GLN A 108 52.24 -7.63 26.56
CA GLN A 108 52.01 -8.21 25.24
C GLN A 108 52.50 -9.67 25.19
N SER A 109 51.73 -10.53 24.55
CA SER A 109 52.25 -11.70 23.86
C SER A 109 51.47 -11.93 22.60
N ASN A 110 52.14 -11.76 21.47
CA ASN A 110 51.73 -12.12 20.12
C ASN A 110 51.35 -13.60 20.05
N ILE A 111 50.15 -13.89 19.58
CA ILE A 111 49.84 -15.14 18.89
C ILE A 111 49.15 -14.75 17.58
N GLN A 112 49.91 -14.93 16.50
CA GLN A 112 49.38 -14.93 15.13
C GLN A 112 48.44 -16.13 14.99
N ASN A 113 47.19 -15.89 14.74
CA ASN A 113 46.28 -16.86 14.14
C ASN A 113 45.73 -16.27 12.87
N SER A 114 46.23 -16.83 11.78
CA SER A 114 45.72 -16.64 10.43
C SER A 114 44.29 -17.19 10.32
N GLY A 115 43.32 -16.34 10.52
CA GLY A 115 41.92 -16.59 10.19
C GLY A 115 41.60 -15.87 8.89
N MET A 116 41.47 -16.60 7.80
CA MET A 116 40.90 -16.11 6.55
C MET A 116 39.54 -15.47 6.84
N ARG A 117 39.43 -14.18 6.55
CA ARG A 117 38.14 -13.51 6.35
C ARG A 117 37.52 -14.13 5.12
N PRO A 118 36.22 -14.49 5.14
CA PRO A 118 35.49 -14.73 3.92
C PRO A 118 35.49 -13.41 3.15
N GLN A 119 35.98 -13.45 1.92
CA GLN A 119 35.79 -12.39 0.96
C GLN A 119 34.27 -12.17 0.85
N GLN A 120 33.84 -10.97 1.20
CA GLN A 120 32.56 -10.45 0.81
C GLN A 120 32.51 -10.53 -0.73
N MET A 121 31.76 -11.48 -1.22
CA MET A 121 31.17 -11.35 -2.55
C MET A 121 30.22 -10.16 -2.45
N GLU A 122 30.72 -9.00 -2.78
CA GLU A 122 29.92 -7.87 -3.25
C GLU A 122 29.27 -8.29 -4.58
N ASN A 123 28.26 -9.12 -4.48
CA ASN A 123 27.22 -9.15 -5.49
C ASN A 123 26.19 -8.11 -5.04
N SER A 124 26.53 -6.85 -5.27
CA SER A 124 25.54 -5.81 -5.45
C SER A 124 24.64 -6.24 -6.59
N VAL A 125 23.55 -6.91 -6.26
CA VAL A 125 22.35 -6.85 -7.06
C VAL A 125 21.88 -5.41 -6.92
N GLU A 126 22.52 -4.50 -7.67
CA GLU A 126 21.91 -3.23 -7.99
C GLU A 126 20.50 -3.60 -8.45
N LEU A 127 19.53 -3.25 -7.62
CA LEU A 127 18.14 -3.21 -8.00
C LEU A 127 18.09 -2.55 -9.37
N LYS A 128 17.84 -3.32 -10.41
CA LYS A 128 17.61 -2.85 -11.77
C LYS A 128 16.28 -2.08 -11.86
N VAL A 129 16.08 -1.13 -10.95
CA VAL A 129 15.15 -0.02 -11.13
C VAL A 129 15.76 0.99 -12.13
N SER A 130 17.00 0.79 -12.56
CA SER A 130 17.79 1.71 -13.37
C SER A 130 17.98 1.34 -14.83
N SER A 131 17.29 0.39 -15.40
CA SER A 131 17.16 0.36 -16.86
C SER A 131 15.94 1.22 -17.28
N ARG A 132 15.88 2.45 -16.76
CA ARG A 132 15.02 3.47 -17.33
C ARG A 132 15.49 3.70 -18.73
N ILE A 133 14.60 3.46 -19.67
CA ILE A 133 14.78 3.88 -21.07
C ILE A 133 15.24 5.32 -20.99
N ASN A 134 16.51 5.57 -21.32
CA ASN A 134 16.97 6.88 -21.69
C ASN A 134 16.18 7.27 -22.95
N LEU A 135 14.96 7.75 -22.76
CA LEU A 135 14.31 8.57 -23.75
C LEU A 135 15.27 9.74 -23.91
N ASN A 136 16.08 9.68 -24.99
CA ASN A 136 17.08 10.68 -25.29
C ASN A 136 16.55 12.05 -24.92
N THR A 137 17.08 12.63 -23.83
CA THR A 137 16.68 13.93 -23.29
C THR A 137 16.84 15.07 -24.31
N SER A 138 17.49 14.81 -25.43
CA SER A 138 17.63 15.74 -26.56
C SER A 138 16.41 15.83 -27.48
N VAL A 139 15.44 14.92 -27.39
CA VAL A 139 14.32 14.87 -28.36
C VAL A 139 13.03 15.51 -27.80
N ILE A 140 12.91 15.73 -26.48
CA ILE A 140 11.70 16.35 -25.91
C ILE A 140 11.84 17.88 -25.84
N LYS A 141 12.25 18.53 -26.94
CA LYS A 141 12.12 19.99 -27.13
C LYS A 141 10.79 20.40 -27.77
N SER A 142 10.01 19.47 -28.30
CA SER A 142 8.63 19.65 -28.74
C SER A 142 7.67 19.17 -27.63
N ASN A 143 6.53 19.83 -27.46
CA ASN A 143 5.48 19.41 -26.53
C ASN A 143 5.27 17.89 -26.59
N PRO A 144 5.39 17.16 -25.47
CA PRO A 144 5.25 15.70 -25.48
C PRO A 144 3.87 15.35 -26.04
N LYS A 145 3.84 14.44 -27.01
CA LYS A 145 2.57 13.98 -27.60
C LYS A 145 2.36 12.52 -27.25
N PHE A 146 1.61 12.28 -26.21
CA PHE A 146 1.14 10.94 -25.84
C PHE A 146 -0.20 10.65 -26.49
N ILE A 147 -0.37 9.44 -27.02
CA ILE A 147 -1.61 8.92 -27.57
C ILE A 147 -1.96 7.57 -26.96
N CYS A 148 -3.25 7.29 -26.81
CA CYS A 148 -3.72 5.96 -26.45
C CYS A 148 -3.53 5.00 -27.62
N THR A 149 -2.79 3.92 -27.41
CA THR A 149 -2.46 2.96 -28.46
C THR A 149 -3.07 1.58 -28.22
N LYS A 150 -3.39 1.24 -26.96
CA LYS A 150 -3.96 -0.04 -26.57
C LYS A 150 -4.97 0.16 -25.45
N THR A 151 -5.94 -0.77 -25.38
CA THR A 151 -6.96 -0.83 -24.33
C THR A 151 -7.16 -2.29 -23.94
N ILE A 152 -7.23 -2.57 -22.65
CA ILE A 152 -7.49 -3.90 -22.10
C ILE A 152 -8.74 -3.81 -21.24
N GLU A 153 -9.66 -4.75 -21.42
CA GLU A 153 -10.89 -4.95 -20.65
C GLU A 153 -10.89 -6.36 -20.05
N GLY A 154 -11.48 -6.56 -18.89
CA GLY A 154 -11.57 -7.90 -18.30
C GLY A 154 -12.02 -7.93 -16.85
N HIS A 155 -11.70 -6.92 -16.06
CA HIS A 155 -12.26 -6.78 -14.71
C HIS A 155 -13.77 -6.47 -14.77
N LYS A 156 -14.49 -6.91 -13.73
CA LYS A 156 -15.96 -6.77 -13.62
C LYS A 156 -16.40 -5.67 -12.67
N ASP A 157 -15.43 -5.00 -12.05
CA ASP A 157 -15.63 -3.87 -11.12
C ASP A 157 -14.38 -2.96 -11.17
N ASN A 158 -14.42 -1.86 -10.44
CA ASN A 158 -13.38 -0.83 -10.40
C ASN A 158 -11.98 -1.39 -10.22
N ILE A 159 -11.03 -0.93 -11.03
CA ILE A 159 -9.62 -1.30 -10.91
C ILE A 159 -8.95 -0.33 -9.93
N SER A 160 -8.50 -0.85 -8.80
CA SER A 160 -7.95 -0.08 -7.69
C SER A 160 -6.44 0.11 -7.73
N CYS A 161 -5.73 -0.85 -8.31
CA CYS A 161 -4.27 -0.83 -8.36
C CYS A 161 -3.74 -1.55 -9.60
N ILE A 162 -2.54 -1.14 -10.03
CA ILE A 162 -1.79 -1.75 -11.11
C ILE A 162 -0.29 -1.66 -10.81
N ILE A 163 0.43 -2.75 -11.05
CA ILE A 163 1.88 -2.82 -10.91
C ILE A 163 2.51 -3.51 -12.11
N GLU A 164 3.78 -3.20 -12.39
CA GLU A 164 4.63 -3.98 -13.28
C GLU A 164 5.30 -5.08 -12.48
N LEU A 165 5.26 -6.29 -13.01
CA LEU A 165 5.94 -7.46 -12.46
C LEU A 165 7.37 -7.55 -12.99
N SER A 166 8.23 -8.23 -12.24
CA SER A 166 9.62 -8.50 -12.64
C SER A 166 9.72 -9.27 -13.97
N SER A 167 8.67 -9.99 -14.35
CA SER A 167 8.54 -10.66 -15.65
C SER A 167 8.27 -9.71 -16.83
N GLY A 168 7.99 -8.42 -16.58
CA GLY A 168 7.53 -7.46 -17.58
C GLY A 168 6.05 -7.56 -17.93
N CYS A 169 5.29 -8.45 -17.27
CA CYS A 169 3.83 -8.42 -17.28
C CYS A 169 3.29 -7.35 -16.35
N ILE A 170 2.00 -7.06 -16.42
CA ILE A 170 1.33 -6.21 -15.44
C ILE A 170 0.35 -7.02 -14.60
N ALA A 171 0.23 -6.66 -13.34
CA ALA A 171 -0.82 -7.15 -12.46
C ALA A 171 -1.77 -6.01 -12.10
N SER A 172 -3.06 -6.27 -12.15
CA SER A 172 -4.10 -5.34 -11.69
C SER A 172 -4.98 -5.97 -10.63
N GLY A 173 -5.34 -5.18 -9.62
CA GLY A 173 -6.28 -5.58 -8.58
C GLY A 173 -7.58 -4.80 -8.69
N SER A 174 -8.70 -5.44 -8.36
CA SER A 174 -10.03 -4.87 -8.54
C SER A 174 -10.96 -5.12 -7.35
N TYR A 175 -12.03 -4.33 -7.31
CA TYR A 175 -13.14 -4.53 -6.38
C TYR A 175 -13.96 -5.78 -6.70
N ASP A 176 -13.77 -6.38 -7.90
CA ASP A 176 -14.35 -7.68 -8.26
C ASP A 176 -13.71 -8.86 -7.49
N LYS A 177 -12.76 -8.55 -6.58
CA LYS A 177 -12.02 -9.51 -5.74
C LYS A 177 -11.09 -10.42 -6.53
N THR A 178 -10.57 -9.93 -7.64
CA THR A 178 -9.56 -10.64 -8.41
C THR A 178 -8.31 -9.82 -8.60
N VAL A 179 -7.20 -10.52 -8.81
CA VAL A 179 -5.98 -9.98 -9.39
C VAL A 179 -5.81 -10.63 -10.76
N GLU A 180 -5.73 -9.81 -11.79
CA GLU A 180 -5.49 -10.26 -13.17
C GLU A 180 -4.03 -10.00 -13.55
N ILE A 181 -3.38 -11.00 -14.17
CA ILE A 181 -2.04 -10.90 -14.76
C ILE A 181 -2.18 -10.82 -16.27
N TRP A 182 -1.61 -9.77 -16.86
CA TRP A 182 -1.78 -9.46 -18.28
C TRP A 182 -0.45 -9.58 -19.03
N ASP A 183 -0.50 -10.24 -20.19
CA ASP A 183 0.56 -10.13 -21.18
C ASP A 183 0.31 -8.91 -22.10
N LEU A 184 1.32 -8.06 -22.20
CA LEU A 184 1.22 -6.81 -22.98
C LEU A 184 1.17 -7.04 -24.49
N ASN A 185 1.65 -8.19 -24.98
CA ASN A 185 1.68 -8.48 -26.42
C ASN A 185 0.31 -9.00 -26.88
N SER A 186 -0.24 -9.98 -26.19
CA SER A 186 -1.55 -10.55 -26.51
C SER A 186 -2.71 -9.69 -26.06
N GLN A 187 -2.50 -8.79 -25.10
CA GLN A 187 -3.52 -7.95 -24.45
C GLN A 187 -4.64 -8.80 -23.78
N THR A 188 -4.28 -9.99 -23.32
CA THR A 188 -5.20 -10.91 -22.67
C THR A 188 -4.75 -11.21 -21.25
N ALA A 189 -5.71 -11.54 -20.38
CA ALA A 189 -5.40 -12.06 -19.07
C ALA A 189 -4.78 -13.45 -19.21
N MET A 190 -3.55 -13.59 -18.72
CA MET A 190 -2.85 -14.87 -18.62
C MET A 190 -3.33 -15.67 -17.44
N LYS A 191 -3.72 -14.97 -16.37
CA LYS A 191 -4.04 -15.58 -15.09
C LYS A 191 -5.00 -14.69 -14.31
N SER A 192 -5.98 -15.34 -13.67
CA SER A 192 -6.92 -14.71 -12.73
C SER A 192 -6.76 -15.35 -11.36
N ILE A 193 -6.55 -14.56 -10.35
CA ILE A 193 -6.28 -15.00 -8.98
C ILE A 193 -7.37 -14.43 -8.07
N PRO A 194 -8.21 -15.26 -7.44
CA PRO A 194 -9.21 -14.80 -6.50
C PRO A 194 -8.57 -14.33 -5.19
N ALA A 195 -9.02 -13.19 -4.68
CA ALA A 195 -8.69 -12.65 -3.37
C ALA A 195 -9.88 -12.80 -2.41
N SER A 196 -9.63 -12.78 -1.08
CA SER A 196 -10.68 -12.93 -0.08
C SER A 196 -11.61 -11.71 0.02
N GLY A 197 -11.17 -10.54 -0.46
CA GLY A 197 -11.91 -9.29 -0.45
C GLY A 197 -11.60 -8.41 -1.65
N ARG A 198 -12.16 -7.18 -1.64
CA ARG A 198 -11.81 -6.16 -2.63
C ARG A 198 -10.32 -5.84 -2.53
N VAL A 199 -9.63 -5.87 -3.66
CA VAL A 199 -8.19 -5.56 -3.71
C VAL A 199 -8.00 -4.06 -3.72
N PHE A 200 -7.12 -3.52 -2.87
CA PHE A 200 -6.78 -2.10 -2.81
C PHE A 200 -5.35 -1.83 -3.27
N CYS A 201 -4.43 -2.73 -2.99
CA CYS A 201 -3.03 -2.55 -3.34
C CYS A 201 -2.35 -3.90 -3.60
N LEU A 202 -1.30 -3.84 -4.42
CA LEU A 202 -0.46 -4.95 -4.82
C LEU A 202 1.01 -4.58 -4.62
N LEU A 203 1.82 -5.57 -4.26
CA LEU A 203 3.28 -5.47 -4.21
C LEU A 203 3.89 -6.81 -4.63
N GLU A 204 4.71 -6.84 -5.66
CA GLU A 204 5.60 -7.98 -5.89
C GLU A 204 6.81 -7.84 -4.94
N PHE A 205 6.84 -8.65 -3.88
CA PHE A 205 7.89 -8.55 -2.87
C PHE A 205 9.20 -9.18 -3.34
N VAL A 206 9.12 -10.40 -3.88
CA VAL A 206 10.19 -11.07 -4.63
C VAL A 206 9.59 -11.56 -5.96
N PRO A 207 10.40 -11.81 -7.00
CA PRO A 207 9.88 -12.26 -8.29
C PRO A 207 8.89 -13.42 -8.17
N GLY A 208 7.66 -13.19 -8.62
CA GLY A 208 6.58 -14.18 -8.60
C GLY A 208 5.80 -14.29 -7.30
N ILE A 209 6.13 -13.56 -6.25
CA ILE A 209 5.36 -13.53 -5.00
C ILE A 209 4.67 -12.18 -4.83
N LEU A 210 3.36 -12.19 -4.93
CA LEU A 210 2.50 -11.03 -4.72
C LEU A 210 2.01 -10.95 -3.27
N LEU A 211 2.05 -9.74 -2.73
CA LEU A 211 1.32 -9.32 -1.54
C LEU A 211 0.08 -8.53 -1.99
N ILE A 212 -1.07 -8.88 -1.44
CA ILE A 212 -2.38 -8.33 -1.83
C ILE A 212 -3.04 -7.73 -0.60
N GLY A 213 -3.19 -6.40 -0.58
CA GLY A 213 -3.93 -5.70 0.48
C GLY A 213 -5.41 -5.60 0.13
N THR A 214 -6.27 -5.98 1.09
CA THR A 214 -7.72 -6.11 0.87
C THR A 214 -8.54 -5.38 1.94
N ASP A 215 -9.86 -5.33 1.74
CA ASP A 215 -10.82 -4.83 2.73
C ASP A 215 -11.13 -5.84 3.86
N THR A 216 -10.49 -7.00 3.84
CA THR A 216 -10.57 -7.97 4.94
C THR A 216 -9.55 -7.70 6.05
N ASN A 217 -8.85 -6.55 6.00
CA ASN A 217 -7.85 -6.08 6.95
C ASN A 217 -6.54 -6.90 6.96
N ASN A 218 -6.42 -7.89 6.10
CA ASN A 218 -5.27 -8.77 5.98
C ASN A 218 -4.49 -8.49 4.70
N ILE A 219 -3.22 -8.90 4.69
CA ILE A 219 -2.38 -8.92 3.50
C ILE A 219 -2.20 -10.38 3.10
N GLU A 220 -2.67 -10.73 1.92
CA GLU A 220 -2.59 -12.08 1.37
C GLU A 220 -1.28 -12.27 0.62
N ILE A 221 -0.80 -13.52 0.59
CA ILE A 221 0.40 -13.93 -0.13
C ILE A 221 -0.03 -14.83 -1.27
N CYS A 222 0.44 -14.55 -2.48
CA CYS A 222 0.17 -15.37 -3.64
C CYS A 222 1.45 -15.66 -4.43
N ASN A 223 1.75 -16.95 -4.68
CA ASN A 223 2.78 -17.36 -5.61
C ASN A 223 2.16 -17.48 -7.01
N ILE A 224 2.43 -16.49 -7.86
CA ILE A 224 1.86 -16.44 -9.21
C ILE A 224 2.43 -17.50 -10.16
N ASN A 225 3.55 -18.13 -9.81
CA ASN A 225 4.18 -19.17 -10.64
C ASN A 225 3.59 -20.56 -10.39
N GLU A 226 3.09 -20.83 -9.18
CA GLU A 226 2.71 -22.18 -8.75
C GLU A 226 1.20 -22.38 -8.65
N SER A 227 0.44 -21.39 -8.18
CA SER A 227 -0.98 -21.57 -7.89
C SER A 227 -1.86 -20.46 -8.49
N ASN A 228 -3.16 -20.77 -8.61
CA ASN A 228 -4.20 -19.78 -8.93
C ASN A 228 -4.94 -19.31 -7.66
N SER A 229 -4.36 -19.53 -6.49
CA SER A 229 -4.95 -19.16 -5.20
C SER A 229 -3.89 -18.58 -4.29
N CYS A 230 -4.32 -17.75 -3.35
CA CYS A 230 -3.45 -17.23 -2.31
C CYS A 230 -3.14 -18.29 -1.26
N GLU A 231 -2.01 -18.15 -0.56
CA GLU A 231 -1.65 -18.98 0.58
C GLU A 231 -2.68 -18.84 1.71
N GLU A 232 -2.84 -19.88 2.55
CA GLU A 232 -3.66 -19.80 3.76
C GLU A 232 -3.08 -18.82 4.78
N LYS A 233 -1.73 -18.72 4.85
CA LYS A 233 -1.04 -17.81 5.77
C LYS A 233 -1.09 -16.38 5.23
N LYS A 234 -1.55 -15.46 6.08
CA LYS A 234 -1.70 -14.03 5.81
C LYS A 234 -0.91 -13.23 6.83
N PHE A 235 -0.61 -11.97 6.49
CA PHE A 235 -0.14 -11.02 7.49
C PHE A 235 -1.38 -10.39 8.14
N GLU A 236 -1.54 -10.64 9.43
CA GLU A 236 -2.69 -10.21 10.22
C GLU A 236 -2.27 -9.19 11.28
N GLY A 237 -3.09 -8.16 11.50
CA GLY A 237 -2.80 -7.16 12.53
C GLY A 237 -3.47 -5.81 12.29
N HIS A 238 -3.69 -5.40 11.04
CA HIS A 238 -4.50 -4.21 10.77
C HIS A 238 -5.95 -4.43 11.20
N LYS A 239 -6.59 -3.35 11.67
CA LYS A 239 -7.98 -3.37 12.15
C LYS A 239 -8.98 -2.96 11.08
N LEU A 240 -8.50 -2.31 10.02
CA LEU A 240 -9.28 -1.81 8.90
C LEU A 240 -8.53 -2.06 7.57
N TRP A 241 -9.08 -1.64 6.46
CA TRP A 241 -8.63 -1.89 5.10
C TRP A 241 -7.16 -1.52 4.89
N VAL A 242 -6.43 -2.37 4.18
CA VAL A 242 -5.04 -2.13 3.78
C VAL A 242 -5.03 -1.38 2.45
N ASN A 243 -4.65 -0.09 2.48
CA ASN A 243 -4.73 0.80 1.32
C ASN A 243 -3.48 0.78 0.44
N CYS A 244 -2.33 0.56 1.02
CA CYS A 244 -1.06 0.66 0.31
C CYS A 244 0.00 -0.27 0.89
N LEU A 245 0.90 -0.70 0.01
CA LEU A 245 2.05 -1.56 0.31
C LEU A 245 3.29 -0.97 -0.35
N THR A 246 4.43 -1.08 0.30
CA THR A 246 5.74 -0.76 -0.29
C THR A 246 6.83 -1.65 0.30
N LYS A 247 7.81 -2.03 -0.52
CA LYS A 247 8.98 -2.77 -0.09
C LYS A 247 9.93 -1.81 0.63
N CYS A 248 10.39 -2.16 1.83
CA CYS A 248 11.40 -1.41 2.57
C CYS A 248 12.80 -1.85 2.15
N ASP A 249 13.05 -3.17 2.24
CA ASP A 249 14.26 -3.84 1.80
C ASP A 249 13.97 -5.30 1.38
N ASP A 250 14.98 -6.17 1.36
CA ASP A 250 14.80 -7.57 0.94
C ASP A 250 14.11 -8.46 1.98
N ASN A 251 14.01 -8.02 3.23
CA ASN A 251 13.37 -8.76 4.32
C ASN A 251 12.07 -8.12 4.79
N TYR A 252 11.91 -6.81 4.58
CA TYR A 252 10.83 -6.03 5.18
C TYR A 252 9.99 -5.30 4.14
N PHE A 253 8.70 -5.19 4.43
CA PHE A 253 7.78 -4.32 3.71
C PHE A 253 6.88 -3.56 4.68
N ALA A 254 6.30 -2.46 4.19
CA ALA A 254 5.37 -1.64 4.95
C ALA A 254 3.98 -1.69 4.34
N SER A 255 2.97 -1.60 5.20
CA SER A 255 1.56 -1.42 4.85
C SER A 255 0.96 -0.22 5.53
N GLY A 256 0.12 0.54 4.84
CA GLY A 256 -0.67 1.63 5.39
C GLY A 256 -2.16 1.30 5.32
N SER A 257 -2.91 1.69 6.35
CA SER A 257 -4.29 1.26 6.53
C SER A 257 -5.24 2.41 6.91
N ASN A 258 -6.53 2.12 6.78
CA ASN A 258 -7.59 2.96 7.32
C ASN A 258 -7.60 3.01 8.86
N ASP A 259 -6.86 2.13 9.55
CA ASP A 259 -6.69 2.16 11.00
C ASP A 259 -5.70 3.21 11.48
N SER A 260 -5.20 4.06 10.57
CA SER A 260 -4.22 5.14 10.77
C SER A 260 -2.80 4.65 11.06
N ASP A 261 -2.57 3.36 11.18
CA ASP A 261 -1.27 2.76 11.42
C ASP A 261 -0.53 2.47 10.10
N ILE A 262 0.79 2.57 10.18
CA ILE A 262 1.72 1.94 9.23
C ILE A 262 2.36 0.77 9.96
N ARG A 263 2.32 -0.42 9.37
CA ARG A 263 2.95 -1.61 9.93
C ARG A 263 4.12 -2.04 9.08
N ILE A 264 5.24 -2.34 9.76
CA ILE A 264 6.43 -2.91 9.14
C ILE A 264 6.40 -4.41 9.43
N TRP A 265 6.57 -5.21 8.40
CA TRP A 265 6.47 -6.66 8.48
C TRP A 265 7.78 -7.31 8.08
N ASN A 266 8.22 -8.30 8.87
CA ASN A 266 9.22 -9.24 8.40
C ASN A 266 8.54 -10.28 7.49
N PHE A 267 8.95 -10.32 6.22
CA PHE A 267 8.32 -11.18 5.23
C PHE A 267 8.50 -12.67 5.56
N TYR A 268 9.70 -13.07 5.98
CA TYR A 268 10.01 -14.47 6.20
C TYR A 268 9.47 -15.00 7.53
N GLU A 269 9.45 -14.16 8.55
CA GLU A 269 8.91 -14.52 9.87
C GLU A 269 7.39 -14.38 9.93
N LYS A 270 6.80 -13.65 8.98
CA LYS A 270 5.34 -13.36 8.89
C LYS A 270 4.83 -12.71 10.18
N GLN A 271 5.65 -11.85 10.79
CA GLN A 271 5.35 -11.14 12.02
C GLN A 271 5.51 -9.63 11.83
N PRO A 272 4.75 -8.82 12.57
CA PRO A 272 4.99 -7.38 12.61
C PRO A 272 6.33 -7.11 13.30
N TYR A 273 7.18 -6.32 12.61
CA TYR A 273 8.45 -5.84 13.15
C TYR A 273 8.25 -4.54 13.94
N ASN A 274 7.47 -3.62 13.39
CA ASN A 274 7.22 -2.32 14.00
C ASN A 274 5.84 -1.77 13.63
N VAL A 275 5.32 -0.83 14.42
CA VAL A 275 4.06 -0.12 14.16
C VAL A 275 4.30 1.38 14.35
N LEU A 276 4.02 2.15 13.30
CA LEU A 276 4.17 3.61 13.26
C LEU A 276 2.78 4.24 13.37
N SER A 277 2.43 4.80 14.53
CA SER A 277 1.05 5.20 14.90
C SER A 277 0.90 6.70 15.15
N GLU A 278 1.62 7.57 14.40
CA GLU A 278 1.50 9.02 14.57
C GLU A 278 0.55 9.71 13.57
N HIS A 279 0.04 9.02 12.54
CA HIS A 279 -1.02 9.55 11.73
C HIS A 279 -2.34 9.54 12.50
N GLU A 280 -3.13 10.61 12.35
CA GLU A 280 -4.40 10.79 13.06
C GLU A 280 -5.61 10.27 12.26
N ASP A 281 -5.41 9.87 10.99
CA ASP A 281 -6.46 9.38 10.09
C ASP A 281 -5.85 8.46 9.02
N ASN A 282 -6.67 7.88 8.17
CA ASN A 282 -6.36 6.87 7.16
C ASN A 282 -5.03 7.13 6.43
N VAL A 283 -4.15 6.14 6.37
CA VAL A 283 -2.95 6.16 5.53
C VAL A 283 -3.31 5.64 4.15
N PHE A 284 -3.23 6.51 3.13
CA PHE A 284 -3.61 6.15 1.76
C PHE A 284 -2.46 5.76 0.86
N THR A 285 -1.26 6.18 1.18
CA THR A 285 -0.12 6.01 0.28
C THR A 285 1.19 5.90 1.05
N LEU A 286 2.04 5.01 0.57
CA LEU A 286 3.40 4.78 1.05
C LEU A 286 4.36 4.73 -0.11
N THR A 287 5.58 5.17 0.10
CA THR A 287 6.71 4.95 -0.80
C THR A 287 8.00 4.87 0.01
N THR A 288 8.90 4.00 -0.41
CA THR A 288 10.26 3.95 0.12
C THR A 288 11.10 4.98 -0.63
N LEU A 289 11.80 5.82 0.12
CA LEU A 289 12.69 6.84 -0.39
C LEU A 289 14.05 6.23 -0.75
N LYS A 290 14.83 6.92 -1.59
CA LYS A 290 16.16 6.46 -2.04
C LYS A 290 17.17 6.29 -0.90
N ASP A 291 16.98 7.00 0.21
CA ASP A 291 17.79 6.91 1.42
C ASP A 291 17.32 5.81 2.38
N GLY A 292 16.39 4.96 1.97
CA GLY A 292 15.86 3.84 2.72
C GLY A 292 14.72 4.20 3.70
N LYS A 293 14.41 5.49 3.88
CA LYS A 293 13.30 5.92 4.72
C LYS A 293 11.95 5.68 4.09
N LEU A 294 10.87 5.70 4.88
CA LEU A 294 9.50 5.69 4.36
C LEU A 294 8.93 7.10 4.27
N CYS A 295 8.06 7.29 3.27
CA CYS A 295 7.24 8.48 3.13
C CYS A 295 5.78 8.05 3.01
N SER A 296 4.90 8.65 3.82
CA SER A 296 3.47 8.37 3.87
C SER A 296 2.64 9.60 3.59
N GLY A 297 1.43 9.41 3.06
CA GLY A 297 0.42 10.46 2.92
C GLY A 297 -0.92 9.98 3.48
N SER A 298 -1.60 10.87 4.21
CA SER A 298 -2.76 10.53 5.00
C SER A 298 -3.96 11.46 4.81
N ALA A 299 -5.11 11.00 5.28
CA ALA A 299 -6.33 11.79 5.43
C ALA A 299 -6.18 12.88 6.50
N ASP A 300 -5.20 12.81 7.39
CA ASP A 300 -4.85 13.84 8.36
C ASP A 300 -4.19 15.09 7.73
N LEU A 301 -4.12 15.17 6.39
CA LEU A 301 -3.59 16.27 5.58
C LEU A 301 -2.06 16.41 5.64
N THR A 302 -1.36 15.42 6.22
CA THR A 302 0.09 15.45 6.39
C THR A 302 0.79 14.41 5.54
N ILE A 303 2.03 14.72 5.17
CA ILE A 303 3.01 13.76 4.70
C ILE A 303 3.99 13.57 5.83
N LYS A 304 4.31 12.32 6.17
CA LYS A 304 5.32 12.01 7.19
C LYS A 304 6.47 11.24 6.57
N ILE A 305 7.67 11.49 7.07
CA ILE A 305 8.91 10.78 6.72
C ILE A 305 9.36 10.02 7.95
N TRP A 306 9.69 8.74 7.78
CA TRP A 306 9.93 7.82 8.89
C TRP A 306 11.28 7.13 8.77
N ASP A 307 11.95 6.99 9.90
CA ASP A 307 12.95 5.96 10.13
C ASP A 307 12.20 4.71 10.61
N TRP A 308 11.87 3.82 9.68
CA TRP A 308 11.03 2.66 9.97
C TRP A 308 11.73 1.60 10.81
N GLU A 309 13.07 1.56 10.79
CA GLU A 309 13.87 0.65 11.62
C GLU A 309 13.79 1.06 13.09
N LYS A 310 13.86 2.38 13.36
CA LYS A 310 13.73 2.92 14.72
C LYS A 310 12.29 3.10 15.16
N GLY A 311 11.36 3.14 14.23
CA GLY A 311 9.96 3.43 14.54
C GLY A 311 9.65 4.92 14.79
N GLU A 312 10.45 5.83 14.25
CA GLU A 312 10.40 7.27 14.54
C GLU A 312 9.92 8.08 13.33
N CYS A 313 9.06 9.05 13.57
CA CYS A 313 8.73 10.07 12.58
C CYS A 313 9.81 11.16 12.56
N ILE A 314 10.55 11.25 11.45
CA ILE A 314 11.65 12.21 11.29
C ILE A 314 11.11 13.60 10.95
N SER A 315 10.09 13.67 10.07
CA SER A 315 9.58 14.95 9.56
C SER A 315 8.10 14.85 9.22
N THR A 316 7.38 15.95 9.42
CA THR A 316 5.98 16.10 9.05
C THR A 316 5.82 17.32 8.14
N LEU A 317 5.42 17.10 6.88
CA LEU A 317 5.19 18.11 5.88
C LEU A 317 3.71 18.51 5.89
N LYS A 318 3.42 19.79 6.12
CA LYS A 318 2.05 20.35 6.16
C LYS A 318 1.85 21.34 5.03
N GLY A 319 0.63 21.37 4.45
CA GLY A 319 0.29 22.32 3.39
C GLY A 319 -0.79 21.87 2.43
N HIS A 320 -1.13 20.56 2.36
CA HIS A 320 -2.36 20.12 1.74
C HIS A 320 -3.57 20.53 2.61
N THR A 321 -4.68 20.87 1.95
CA THR A 321 -5.90 21.31 2.63
C THR A 321 -7.00 20.26 2.68
N ARG A 322 -6.75 19.10 2.03
CA ARG A 322 -7.60 17.92 2.04
C ARG A 322 -6.71 16.67 2.00
N TRP A 323 -7.33 15.49 2.05
CA TRP A 323 -6.71 14.18 2.07
C TRP A 323 -5.61 14.01 1.01
N ILE A 324 -4.46 13.48 1.41
CA ILE A 324 -3.36 13.17 0.52
C ILE A 324 -3.55 11.75 -0.01
N LYS A 325 -3.70 11.62 -1.30
CA LYS A 325 -4.01 10.34 -1.96
C LYS A 325 -2.82 9.65 -2.57
N CYS A 326 -1.78 10.39 -2.91
CA CYS A 326 -0.56 9.84 -3.47
C CYS A 326 0.66 10.64 -3.07
N VAL A 327 1.77 9.92 -2.84
CA VAL A 327 3.12 10.45 -2.70
C VAL A 327 4.05 9.69 -3.65
N TYR A 328 5.08 10.36 -4.16
CA TYR A 328 6.07 9.79 -5.06
C TYR A 328 7.39 10.54 -4.89
N GLN A 329 8.53 9.84 -4.92
CA GLN A 329 9.82 10.49 -4.93
C GLN A 329 10.34 10.64 -6.35
N LEU A 330 10.66 11.87 -6.73
CA LEU A 330 11.24 12.20 -8.00
C LEU A 330 12.71 11.74 -8.12
N LEU A 331 13.20 11.68 -9.35
CA LEU A 331 14.59 11.32 -9.63
C LEU A 331 15.61 12.23 -8.95
N ASN A 332 15.27 13.52 -8.83
CA ASN A 332 16.11 14.52 -8.16
C ASN A 332 16.03 14.48 -6.62
N GLY A 333 15.30 13.52 -6.05
CA GLY A 333 15.15 13.35 -4.60
C GLY A 333 13.98 14.09 -3.97
N ASN A 334 13.37 15.06 -4.67
CA ASN A 334 12.19 15.77 -4.15
C ASN A 334 10.98 14.82 -4.05
N ILE A 335 10.09 15.12 -3.13
CA ILE A 335 8.81 14.42 -2.98
C ILE A 335 7.76 15.18 -3.78
N VAL A 336 6.87 14.47 -4.43
CA VAL A 336 5.68 15.02 -5.06
C VAL A 336 4.45 14.34 -4.48
N SER A 337 3.41 15.13 -4.21
CA SER A 337 2.15 14.63 -3.63
C SER A 337 0.94 15.18 -4.38
N GLY A 338 -0.14 14.44 -4.31
CA GLY A 338 -1.44 14.84 -4.86
C GLY A 338 -2.58 14.41 -3.92
N GLY A 339 -3.67 15.14 -3.94
CA GLY A 339 -4.78 14.85 -3.05
C GLY A 339 -6.13 15.42 -3.46
N ASP A 340 -7.06 15.36 -2.51
CA ASP A 340 -8.46 15.80 -2.69
C ASP A 340 -8.59 17.33 -2.77
N ASP A 341 -7.54 18.08 -2.44
CA ASP A 341 -7.47 19.52 -2.68
C ASP A 341 -7.19 19.88 -4.16
N LYS A 342 -7.09 18.87 -5.03
CA LYS A 342 -6.89 18.98 -6.48
C LYS A 342 -5.55 19.58 -6.89
N THR A 343 -4.60 19.68 -5.94
CA THR A 343 -3.27 20.25 -6.14
C THR A 343 -2.21 19.17 -6.21
N ILE A 344 -1.15 19.43 -6.98
CA ILE A 344 0.10 18.70 -6.91
C ILE A 344 1.08 19.60 -6.15
N LYS A 345 1.73 19.07 -5.13
CA LYS A 345 2.76 19.80 -4.39
C LYS A 345 4.10 19.11 -4.55
N ILE A 346 5.14 19.93 -4.70
CA ILE A 346 6.54 19.48 -4.79
C ILE A 346 7.23 19.94 -3.52
N TRP A 347 7.93 19.03 -2.87
CA TRP A 347 8.56 19.24 -1.57
C TRP A 347 10.04 18.88 -1.63
N ASP A 348 10.89 19.63 -0.95
CA ASP A 348 12.08 19.04 -0.36
C ASP A 348 11.66 18.30 0.92
N GLN A 349 12.61 17.82 1.70
CA GLN A 349 12.27 17.07 2.93
C GLN A 349 11.75 17.96 4.07
N GLU A 350 11.67 19.27 3.87
CA GLU A 350 11.31 20.25 4.92
C GLU A 350 10.09 21.11 4.56
N LYS A 351 10.00 21.56 3.29
CA LYS A 351 9.00 22.56 2.90
C LYS A 351 8.44 22.33 1.49
N CYS A 352 7.29 22.93 1.23
CA CYS A 352 6.68 22.97 -0.10
C CYS A 352 7.43 23.95 -1.00
N LEU A 353 8.00 23.43 -2.10
CA LEU A 353 8.75 24.22 -3.11
C LEU A 353 7.82 24.80 -4.17
N ALA A 354 6.76 24.08 -4.54
CA ALA A 354 5.82 24.48 -5.57
C ALA A 354 4.46 23.82 -5.42
N THR A 355 3.42 24.49 -5.91
CA THR A 355 2.07 23.95 -6.04
C THR A 355 1.63 24.12 -7.50
N LEU A 356 1.19 23.01 -8.12
CA LEU A 356 0.66 22.99 -9.46
C LEU A 356 -0.85 22.78 -9.41
N ASN A 357 -1.58 23.61 -10.15
CA ASN A 357 -3.04 23.60 -10.22
C ASN A 357 -3.47 23.31 -11.66
N GLY A 358 -4.61 22.62 -11.81
CA GLY A 358 -5.17 22.37 -13.14
C GLY A 358 -6.08 21.15 -13.25
N HIS A 359 -6.04 20.20 -12.29
CA HIS A 359 -7.08 19.18 -12.19
C HIS A 359 -8.37 19.74 -11.57
N ALA A 360 -9.50 19.27 -12.06
CA ALA A 360 -10.83 19.71 -11.59
C ALA A 360 -11.30 18.93 -10.35
N LYS A 361 -10.75 17.72 -10.12
CA LYS A 361 -11.08 16.83 -9.00
C LYS A 361 -9.82 16.26 -8.36
N SER A 362 -10.00 15.37 -7.38
CA SER A 362 -8.96 14.67 -6.62
C SER A 362 -7.89 14.03 -7.52
N ILE A 363 -6.62 14.16 -7.11
CA ILE A 363 -5.48 13.51 -7.76
C ILE A 363 -5.18 12.21 -7.04
N ARG A 364 -5.20 11.09 -7.76
CA ARG A 364 -5.11 9.75 -7.17
C ARG A 364 -3.75 9.09 -7.34
N LYS A 365 -3.05 9.38 -8.42
CA LYS A 365 -1.75 8.77 -8.69
C LYS A 365 -0.84 9.72 -9.45
N ILE A 366 0.45 9.61 -9.17
CA ILE A 366 1.52 10.34 -9.84
C ILE A 366 2.57 9.32 -10.26
N CYS A 367 3.10 9.46 -11.47
CA CYS A 367 4.31 8.75 -11.90
C CYS A 367 5.25 9.70 -12.66
N GLN A 368 6.55 9.52 -12.50
CA GLN A 368 7.53 10.27 -13.28
C GLN A 368 7.77 9.56 -14.59
N ILE A 369 7.73 10.31 -15.70
CA ILE A 369 7.92 9.80 -17.07
C ILE A 369 9.38 9.97 -17.52
N SER A 370 9.96 11.11 -17.20
CA SER A 370 11.35 11.44 -17.49
C SER A 370 11.90 12.39 -16.43
N ASP A 371 13.13 12.84 -16.54
CA ASP A 371 13.76 13.76 -15.59
C ASP A 371 12.89 14.99 -15.30
N ASN A 372 12.20 15.50 -16.33
CA ASN A 372 11.45 16.74 -16.26
C ASN A 372 9.93 16.57 -16.40
N LEU A 373 9.42 15.35 -16.62
CA LEU A 373 7.99 15.14 -16.86
C LEU A 373 7.39 14.18 -15.84
N ILE A 374 6.22 14.56 -15.33
CA ILE A 374 5.36 13.68 -14.53
C ILE A 374 3.98 13.55 -15.18
N ALA A 375 3.34 12.40 -14.98
CA ALA A 375 1.94 12.19 -15.28
C ALA A 375 1.14 12.12 -13.96
N THR A 376 -0.08 12.66 -13.99
CA THR A 376 -1.02 12.60 -12.86
C THR A 376 -2.38 12.13 -13.33
N GLY A 377 -2.97 11.18 -12.60
CA GLY A 377 -4.31 10.66 -12.82
C GLY A 377 -5.30 11.21 -11.79
N SER A 378 -6.50 11.56 -12.25
CA SER A 378 -7.47 12.25 -11.41
C SER A 378 -8.89 11.71 -11.57
N PHE A 379 -9.70 12.00 -10.55
CA PHE A 379 -11.15 11.81 -10.57
C PHE A 379 -11.89 12.69 -11.59
N ASP A 380 -11.18 13.62 -12.25
CA ASP A 380 -11.73 14.35 -13.40
C ASP A 380 -11.67 13.57 -14.72
N ASN A 381 -11.34 12.27 -14.66
CA ASN A 381 -11.25 11.31 -15.77
C ASN A 381 -10.09 11.62 -16.73
N LYS A 382 -9.17 12.50 -16.34
CA LYS A 382 -8.07 12.96 -17.19
C LYS A 382 -6.73 12.57 -16.62
N ILE A 383 -5.78 12.34 -17.53
CA ILE A 383 -4.36 12.31 -17.20
C ILE A 383 -3.75 13.62 -17.66
N LYS A 384 -2.96 14.26 -16.82
CA LYS A 384 -2.23 15.46 -17.19
C LYS A 384 -0.72 15.19 -17.12
N ILE A 385 -0.03 15.68 -18.16
CA ILE A 385 1.42 15.63 -18.23
C ILE A 385 1.94 17.03 -17.87
N TRP A 386 2.88 17.07 -16.93
CA TRP A 386 3.43 18.31 -16.40
C TRP A 386 4.91 18.39 -16.63
N ASP A 387 5.39 19.55 -17.02
CA ASP A 387 6.81 19.87 -17.06
C ASP A 387 7.24 20.46 -15.72
N LEU A 388 8.18 19.79 -15.04
CA LEU A 388 8.68 20.16 -13.73
C LEU A 388 9.52 21.43 -13.72
N ASN A 389 10.14 21.82 -14.86
CA ASN A 389 10.92 23.04 -14.98
C ASN A 389 10.01 24.26 -15.10
N THR A 390 9.04 24.19 -16.00
CA THR A 390 8.07 25.28 -16.23
C THR A 390 6.93 25.26 -15.24
N LYS A 391 6.70 24.12 -14.56
CA LYS A 391 5.58 23.88 -13.64
C LYS A 391 4.22 24.03 -14.32
N GLN A 392 4.15 23.78 -15.64
CA GLN A 392 2.94 23.90 -16.45
C GLN A 392 2.43 22.53 -16.90
N CYS A 393 1.12 22.41 -17.06
CA CYS A 393 0.52 21.30 -17.75
C CYS A 393 0.78 21.43 -19.25
N VAL A 394 1.53 20.48 -19.82
CA VAL A 394 1.93 20.50 -21.24
C VAL A 394 1.03 19.63 -22.12
N GLN A 395 0.32 18.66 -21.55
CA GLN A 395 -0.66 17.87 -22.28
C GLN A 395 -1.74 17.34 -21.32
N THR A 396 -2.98 17.24 -21.83
CA THR A 396 -4.09 16.53 -21.18
C THR A 396 -4.48 15.34 -22.04
N LEU A 397 -4.51 14.14 -21.45
CA LEU A 397 -4.92 12.90 -22.11
C LEU A 397 -6.35 12.59 -21.69
N GLU A 398 -7.21 12.39 -22.67
CA GLU A 398 -8.63 12.08 -22.49
C GLU A 398 -8.93 10.70 -23.12
N GLY A 399 -9.94 9.99 -22.58
CA GLY A 399 -10.34 8.70 -23.13
C GLY A 399 -10.88 7.72 -22.10
N HIS A 400 -10.61 7.91 -20.80
CA HIS A 400 -11.33 7.20 -19.74
C HIS A 400 -12.70 7.84 -19.51
N SER A 401 -13.73 7.02 -19.29
CA SER A 401 -15.09 7.47 -19.02
C SER A 401 -15.38 7.67 -17.53
N SER A 402 -14.50 7.20 -16.65
CA SER A 402 -14.60 7.34 -15.19
C SER A 402 -13.26 7.73 -14.55
N HIS A 403 -13.22 7.75 -13.23
CA HIS A 403 -12.11 8.19 -12.41
C HIS A 403 -10.83 7.40 -12.70
N ILE A 404 -9.70 8.09 -12.88
CA ILE A 404 -8.41 7.45 -13.01
C ILE A 404 -7.84 7.21 -11.60
N ILE A 405 -7.68 5.94 -11.26
CA ILE A 405 -7.22 5.50 -9.94
C ILE A 405 -5.72 5.24 -9.95
N CYS A 406 -5.19 4.65 -11.02
CA CYS A 406 -3.80 4.24 -11.11
C CYS A 406 -3.10 4.77 -12.34
N LEU A 407 -1.81 5.04 -12.17
CA LEU A 407 -0.85 5.32 -13.23
C LEU A 407 0.45 4.57 -12.94
N LEU A 408 1.08 4.09 -14.00
CA LEU A 408 2.34 3.38 -13.99
C LEU A 408 3.16 3.80 -15.22
N LEU A 409 4.45 4.06 -15.06
CA LEU A 409 5.40 4.07 -16.19
C LEU A 409 5.99 2.66 -16.28
N HIS A 410 5.63 1.95 -17.33
CA HIS A 410 6.13 0.60 -17.63
C HIS A 410 7.50 0.65 -18.27
N SER A 411 8.34 -0.36 -18.03
CA SER A 411 9.71 -0.48 -18.57
C SER A 411 9.79 -0.40 -20.10
N SER A 412 8.72 -0.77 -20.82
CA SER A 412 8.60 -0.61 -22.27
C SER A 412 8.31 0.82 -22.75
N GLY A 413 8.24 1.79 -21.83
CA GLY A 413 8.03 3.21 -22.13
C GLY A 413 6.56 3.63 -22.29
N TYR A 414 5.61 2.76 -21.98
CA TYR A 414 4.22 3.14 -21.90
C TYR A 414 3.90 3.79 -20.54
N VAL A 415 3.12 4.86 -20.56
CA VAL A 415 2.31 5.25 -19.40
C VAL A 415 1.07 4.39 -19.44
N ILE A 416 0.79 3.66 -18.36
CA ILE A 416 -0.38 2.78 -18.24
C ILE A 416 -1.30 3.38 -17.20
N SER A 417 -2.59 3.47 -17.51
CA SER A 417 -3.63 3.97 -16.61
C SER A 417 -4.70 2.92 -16.38
N ALA A 418 -5.23 2.88 -15.15
CA ALA A 418 -6.39 2.08 -14.80
C ALA A 418 -7.45 2.96 -14.13
N SER A 419 -8.72 2.62 -14.34
CA SER A 419 -9.85 3.48 -14.01
C SER A 419 -11.03 2.70 -13.43
N ASP A 420 -11.93 3.44 -12.77
CA ASP A 420 -13.25 2.96 -12.34
C ASP A 420 -14.16 2.59 -13.54
N ASP A 421 -13.74 2.85 -14.79
CA ASP A 421 -14.43 2.36 -16.00
C ASP A 421 -14.06 0.89 -16.33
N MET A 422 -13.33 0.21 -15.44
CA MET A 422 -12.88 -1.18 -15.57
C MET A 422 -11.88 -1.41 -16.72
N ILE A 423 -11.30 -0.32 -17.25
CA ILE A 423 -10.43 -0.34 -18.43
C ILE A 423 -8.99 0.01 -18.04
N ILE A 424 -8.03 -0.68 -18.68
CA ILE A 424 -6.60 -0.34 -18.64
C ILE A 424 -6.23 0.23 -20.01
N LYS A 425 -5.63 1.43 -20.04
CA LYS A 425 -5.19 2.12 -21.26
C LYS A 425 -3.70 2.34 -21.28
N PHE A 426 -3.13 2.22 -22.49
CA PHE A 426 -1.71 2.35 -22.76
C PHE A 426 -1.44 3.59 -23.60
N TRP A 427 -0.63 4.47 -23.08
CA TRP A 427 -0.29 5.75 -23.70
C TRP A 427 1.18 5.73 -24.09
N LYS A 428 1.48 6.02 -25.35
CA LYS A 428 2.83 6.03 -25.88
C LYS A 428 3.17 7.40 -26.41
N HIS A 429 4.41 7.83 -26.18
CA HIS A 429 4.95 9.03 -26.79
C HIS A 429 5.13 8.79 -28.31
N GLN A 430 4.64 9.73 -29.15
CA GLN A 430 4.83 9.75 -30.60
C GLN A 430 6.17 10.32 -31.00
#